data_a3177eece4afaabd6c54702f2fdb8d19
#
_entry.id   a3177eece4afaabd6c54702f2fdb8d19
#
_cell.length_a   1.000
_cell.length_b   1.000
_cell.length_c   1.000
_cell.angle_alpha   90.00
_cell.angle_beta   90.00
_cell.angle_gamma   90.00
#
_symmetry.space_group_name_H-M   'P 1'
#
loop_
_entity.id
_entity.type
_entity.pdbx_description
1 polymer ?
#
loop_
_entity_poly.entity_id
_entity_poly.type
_entity_poly.pdbx_seq_one_letter_code
_entity_poly.pdbx_strand_id
1 'polypeptide(L)'
;GVDVPRIRRIIDSIPEDGYIAPNYVQALLHAAGIPLVDEFVSDNKEEIVAFARRCGFPVVATVVGPVHKPDARAIMVQPMLKGTELFVGAKYEEKFGHVVLCGLGGIFVEVLKDVSSGLAPLSYEEAYSMIHSLRAYKIIQGTRGQKGVNEDKFAEIIVRLSTLLRFATEIKEM
;
A
#
# COMPACT_ATOMS: atom_id res chain seq x y z
N GLY A 1 -13.26 9.83 5.37
CA GLY A 1 -12.22 10.84 5.25
C GLY A 1 -10.92 10.38 5.91
N VAL A 2 -9.90 11.21 5.81
CA VAL A 2 -8.60 10.97 6.47
C VAL A 2 -8.67 11.44 7.92
N ASP A 3 -8.33 10.55 8.86
CA ASP A 3 -8.30 10.86 10.29
C ASP A 3 -6.91 11.37 10.70
N VAL A 4 -6.70 12.69 10.56
CA VAL A 4 -5.41 13.34 10.81
C VAL A 4 -4.96 13.21 12.28
N PRO A 5 -5.81 13.47 13.30
CA PRO A 5 -5.39 13.30 14.69
C PRO A 5 -4.92 11.88 14.99
N ARG A 6 -5.58 10.86 14.43
CA ARG A 6 -5.21 9.46 14.61
C ARG A 6 -3.87 9.15 13.93
N ILE A 7 -3.63 9.67 12.74
CA ILE A 7 -2.34 9.53 12.05
C ILE A 7 -1.21 10.04 12.94
N ARG A 8 -1.35 11.23 13.50
CA ARG A 8 -0.33 11.80 14.38
C ARG A 8 -0.13 10.98 15.65
N ARG A 9 -1.19 10.50 16.27
CA ARG A 9 -1.07 9.61 17.45
C ARG A 9 -0.31 8.33 17.12
N ILE A 10 -0.57 7.72 15.96
CA ILE A 10 0.11 6.50 15.54
C ILE A 10 1.59 6.77 15.29
N ILE A 11 1.94 7.81 14.53
CA ILE A 11 3.34 8.17 14.25
C ILE A 11 4.10 8.45 15.55
N ASP A 12 3.51 9.21 16.46
CA ASP A 12 4.14 9.56 17.74
C ASP A 12 4.29 8.34 18.68
N SER A 13 3.54 7.27 18.46
CA SER A 13 3.60 6.03 19.24
C SER A 13 4.60 5.01 18.73
N ILE A 14 5.16 5.19 17.54
CA ILE A 14 6.14 4.26 16.96
C ILE A 14 7.44 4.35 17.75
N PRO A 15 7.92 3.23 18.35
CA PRO A 15 9.01 3.28 19.32
C PRO A 15 10.40 3.40 18.70
N GLU A 16 10.58 3.00 17.44
CA GLU A 16 11.88 2.91 16.80
C GLU A 16 11.86 3.45 15.38
N ASP A 17 12.99 4.04 14.96
CA ASP A 17 13.23 4.40 13.56
C ASP A 17 13.48 3.15 12.70
N GLY A 18 13.35 3.30 11.40
CA GLY A 18 13.55 2.24 10.43
C GLY A 18 12.23 1.67 9.90
N TYR A 19 12.19 0.38 9.63
CA TYR A 19 11.00 -0.25 9.11
C TYR A 19 9.88 -0.28 10.16
N ILE A 20 8.72 0.24 9.77
CA ILE A 20 7.55 0.28 10.64
C ILE A 20 6.93 -1.13 10.70
N ALA A 21 6.60 -1.59 11.91
CA ALA A 21 5.96 -2.88 12.10
C ALA A 21 4.57 -2.93 11.42
N PRO A 22 4.14 -4.11 10.93
CA PRO A 22 2.89 -4.25 10.18
C PRO A 22 1.64 -3.71 10.88
N ASN A 23 1.55 -3.82 12.20
CA ASN A 23 0.41 -3.30 12.96
C ASN A 23 0.28 -1.78 12.86
N TYR A 24 1.41 -1.04 12.89
CA TYR A 24 1.41 0.42 12.70
C TYR A 24 1.09 0.81 11.27
N VAL A 25 1.64 0.09 10.29
CA VAL A 25 1.34 0.31 8.87
C VAL A 25 -0.15 0.14 8.60
N GLN A 26 -0.75 -0.93 9.09
CA GLN A 26 -2.19 -1.17 8.97
C GLN A 26 -3.01 -0.04 9.60
N ALA A 27 -2.64 0.38 10.81
CA ALA A 27 -3.32 1.46 11.50
C ALA A 27 -3.23 2.79 10.74
N LEU A 28 -2.07 3.12 10.17
CA LEU A 28 -1.87 4.31 9.36
C LEU A 28 -2.72 4.31 8.10
N LEU A 29 -2.70 3.21 7.35
CA LEU A 29 -3.49 3.07 6.12
C LEU A 29 -5.00 3.12 6.43
N HIS A 30 -5.43 2.49 7.50
CA HIS A 30 -6.82 2.56 7.95
C HIS A 30 -7.22 4.01 8.32
N ALA A 31 -6.37 4.73 9.06
CA ALA A 31 -6.60 6.12 9.43
C ALA A 31 -6.64 7.03 8.19
N ALA A 32 -5.90 6.71 7.13
CA ALA A 32 -5.96 7.40 5.85
C ALA A 32 -7.20 7.03 5.01
N GLY A 33 -8.01 6.07 5.46
CA GLY A 33 -9.19 5.60 4.73
C GLY A 33 -8.86 4.74 3.52
N ILE A 34 -7.70 4.11 3.49
CA ILE A 34 -7.29 3.18 2.42
C ILE A 34 -7.80 1.78 2.77
N PRO A 35 -8.55 1.12 1.86
CA PRO A 35 -9.03 -0.24 2.09
C PRO A 35 -7.88 -1.23 2.26
N LEU A 36 -8.04 -2.16 3.19
CA LEU A 36 -7.07 -3.20 3.50
C LEU A 36 -7.71 -4.57 3.37
N VAL A 37 -6.90 -5.56 2.99
CA VAL A 37 -7.29 -6.97 3.13
C VAL A 37 -7.17 -7.39 4.59
N ASP A 38 -7.93 -8.40 4.98
CA ASP A 38 -7.73 -9.03 6.28
C ASP A 38 -6.32 -9.61 6.35
N GLU A 39 -5.66 -9.40 7.48
CA GLU A 39 -4.37 -10.01 7.73
C GLU A 39 -4.26 -10.45 9.18
N PHE A 40 -3.49 -11.50 9.39
CA PHE A 40 -3.21 -12.04 10.71
C PHE A 40 -1.73 -12.34 10.84
N VAL A 41 -1.12 -11.86 11.91
CA VAL A 41 0.30 -12.05 12.20
C VAL A 41 0.44 -12.85 13.48
N SER A 42 1.12 -13.99 13.43
CA SER A 42 1.38 -14.81 14.60
C SER A 42 2.66 -15.64 14.42
N ASP A 43 3.26 -16.03 15.51
CA ASP A 43 4.30 -17.05 15.57
C ASP A 43 3.76 -18.43 15.93
N ASN A 44 2.47 -18.53 16.24
CA ASN A 44 1.79 -19.76 16.63
C ASN A 44 1.15 -20.43 15.42
N LYS A 45 1.60 -21.64 15.09
CA LYS A 45 1.14 -22.41 13.94
C LYS A 45 -0.37 -22.69 13.96
N GLU A 46 -0.91 -23.03 15.10
CA GLU A 46 -2.33 -23.37 15.26
C GLU A 46 -3.22 -22.17 15.00
N GLU A 47 -2.83 -20.99 15.48
CA GLU A 47 -3.54 -19.74 15.24
C GLU A 47 -3.49 -19.35 13.75
N ILE A 48 -2.34 -19.52 13.09
CA ILE A 48 -2.17 -19.25 11.65
C ILE A 48 -3.09 -20.15 10.83
N VAL A 49 -3.11 -21.45 11.14
CA VAL A 49 -3.97 -22.41 10.44
C VAL A 49 -5.45 -22.09 10.67
N ALA A 50 -5.83 -21.72 11.89
CA ALA A 50 -7.21 -21.36 12.21
C ALA A 50 -7.66 -20.12 11.42
N PHE A 51 -6.81 -19.10 11.31
CA PHE A 51 -7.09 -17.92 10.50
C PHE A 51 -7.24 -18.28 9.01
N ALA A 52 -6.30 -19.07 8.47
CA ALA A 52 -6.35 -19.50 7.07
C ALA A 52 -7.63 -20.27 6.73
N ARG A 53 -8.08 -21.13 7.63
CA ARG A 53 -9.35 -21.86 7.48
C ARG A 53 -10.58 -20.96 7.47
N ARG A 54 -10.61 -19.93 8.33
CA ARG A 54 -11.70 -18.93 8.36
C ARG A 54 -11.69 -18.04 7.13
N CYS A 55 -10.51 -17.65 6.68
CA CYS A 55 -10.31 -16.80 5.51
C CYS A 55 -10.66 -17.53 4.19
N GLY A 56 -10.44 -18.85 4.15
CA GLY A 56 -10.58 -19.66 2.94
C GLY A 56 -9.28 -19.72 2.13
N PHE A 57 -9.06 -20.85 1.48
CA PHE A 57 -7.89 -21.05 0.62
C PHE A 57 -8.17 -20.64 -0.83
N PRO A 58 -7.15 -20.20 -1.60
CA PRO A 58 -5.75 -20.07 -1.21
C PRO A 58 -5.48 -18.80 -0.36
N VAL A 59 -4.42 -18.86 0.45
CA VAL A 59 -3.90 -17.73 1.23
C VAL A 59 -2.45 -17.43 0.84
N VAL A 60 -2.02 -16.20 1.14
CA VAL A 60 -0.61 -15.78 1.05
C VAL A 60 -0.02 -15.77 2.46
N ALA A 61 1.13 -16.42 2.62
CA ALA A 61 1.88 -16.44 3.88
C ALA A 61 3.24 -15.78 3.67
N THR A 62 3.55 -14.78 4.47
CA THR A 62 4.80 -14.02 4.39
C THR A 62 5.49 -14.01 5.74
N VAL A 63 6.80 -14.26 5.75
CA VAL A 63 7.61 -14.13 6.97
C VAL A 63 7.83 -12.64 7.26
N VAL A 64 7.49 -12.22 8.47
CA VAL A 64 7.66 -10.86 8.93
C VAL A 64 8.50 -10.81 10.20
N GLY A 65 9.23 -9.73 10.39
CA GLY A 65 10.07 -9.52 11.57
C GLY A 65 11.46 -9.03 11.21
N PRO A 66 12.27 -8.67 12.22
CA PRO A 66 13.61 -8.15 12.00
C PRO A 66 14.52 -9.18 11.32
N VAL A 67 15.23 -8.76 10.28
CA VAL A 67 16.15 -9.62 9.53
C VAL A 67 17.23 -10.21 10.43
N HIS A 68 17.67 -9.44 11.46
CA HIS A 68 18.77 -9.81 12.35
C HIS A 68 18.33 -10.55 13.62
N LYS A 69 17.03 -10.80 13.81
CA LYS A 69 16.50 -11.56 14.96
C LYS A 69 15.59 -12.69 14.46
N PRO A 70 16.13 -13.82 14.02
CA PRO A 70 15.34 -14.93 13.48
C PRO A 70 14.27 -15.43 14.44
N ASP A 71 14.56 -15.42 15.75
CA ASP A 71 13.65 -15.88 16.79
C ASP A 71 12.44 -14.95 17.02
N ALA A 72 12.49 -13.73 16.47
CA ALA A 72 11.40 -12.75 16.53
C ALA A 72 10.56 -12.74 15.24
N ARG A 73 10.71 -13.74 14.39
CA ARG A 73 9.92 -13.85 13.14
C ARG A 73 8.55 -14.42 13.41
N ALA A 74 7.58 -13.87 12.71
CA ALA A 74 6.21 -14.33 12.67
C ALA A 74 5.78 -14.59 11.23
N ILE A 75 4.62 -15.20 11.06
CA ILE A 75 3.99 -15.38 9.75
C ILE A 75 2.79 -14.46 9.65
N MET A 76 2.76 -13.66 8.61
CA MET A 76 1.59 -12.88 8.20
C MET A 76 0.81 -13.67 7.17
N VAL A 77 -0.48 -13.86 7.40
CA VAL A 77 -1.39 -14.56 6.47
C VAL A 77 -2.45 -13.60 5.98
N GLN A 78 -2.69 -13.62 4.69
CA GLN A 78 -3.67 -12.79 3.99
C GLN A 78 -4.44 -13.64 2.99
N PRO A 79 -5.73 -13.31 2.68
CA PRO A 79 -6.42 -13.93 1.56
C PRO A 79 -5.68 -13.62 0.25
N MET A 80 -5.62 -14.62 -0.64
CA MET A 80 -5.09 -14.41 -1.99
C MET A 80 -6.18 -13.80 -2.86
N LEU A 81 -5.95 -12.57 -3.31
CA LEU A 81 -6.85 -11.87 -4.22
C LEU A 81 -6.39 -12.05 -5.67
N LYS A 82 -7.35 -12.03 -6.57
CA LYS A 82 -7.11 -12.07 -8.02
C LYS A 82 -7.61 -10.77 -8.65
N GLY A 83 -6.93 -10.33 -9.71
CA GLY A 83 -7.29 -9.11 -10.43
C GLY A 83 -6.05 -8.43 -11.03
N THR A 84 -6.27 -7.26 -11.58
CA THR A 84 -5.18 -6.42 -12.07
C THR A 84 -4.40 -5.85 -10.88
N GLU A 85 -3.11 -6.10 -10.88
CA GLU A 85 -2.21 -5.61 -9.84
C GLU A 85 -1.82 -4.17 -10.09
N LEU A 86 -2.08 -3.31 -9.12
CA LEU A 86 -1.75 -1.89 -9.16
C LEU A 86 -0.65 -1.59 -8.15
N PHE A 87 0.09 -0.54 -8.43
CA PHE A 87 1.17 -0.05 -7.59
C PHE A 87 0.93 1.40 -7.21
N VAL A 88 1.06 1.70 -5.94
CA VAL A 88 1.13 3.07 -5.40
C VAL A 88 2.23 3.08 -4.35
N GLY A 89 3.15 4.03 -4.47
CA GLY A 89 4.23 4.18 -3.52
C GLY A 89 4.63 5.63 -3.35
N ALA A 90 5.55 5.89 -2.45
CA ALA A 90 6.07 7.23 -2.22
C ALA A 90 7.49 7.20 -1.70
N LYS A 91 8.24 8.26 -2.00
CA LYS A 91 9.59 8.49 -1.53
C LYS A 91 9.78 9.95 -1.17
N TYR A 92 10.42 10.19 -0.04
CA TYR A 92 10.79 11.54 0.37
C TYR A 92 12.03 12.02 -0.38
N GLU A 93 11.91 13.19 -0.99
CA GLU A 93 13.02 13.90 -1.63
C GLU A 93 13.24 15.24 -0.92
N GLU A 94 14.45 15.48 -0.44
CA GLU A 94 14.76 16.65 0.40
C GLU A 94 14.36 18.00 -0.22
N LYS A 95 14.49 18.13 -1.53
CA LYS A 95 14.17 19.38 -2.25
C LYS A 95 12.69 19.58 -2.52
N PHE A 96 11.93 18.51 -2.65
CA PHE A 96 10.57 18.56 -3.18
C PHE A 96 9.51 18.02 -2.21
N GLY A 97 9.91 17.32 -1.13
CA GLY A 97 9.00 16.62 -0.26
C GLY A 97 8.71 15.20 -0.80
N HIS A 98 7.52 14.69 -0.56
CA HIS A 98 7.16 13.34 -0.99
C HIS A 98 6.78 13.29 -2.47
N VAL A 99 7.46 12.43 -3.21
CA VAL A 99 7.10 12.06 -4.58
C VAL A 99 6.24 10.81 -4.49
N VAL A 100 5.00 10.88 -4.98
CA VAL A 100 4.08 9.77 -5.07
C VAL A 100 4.18 9.14 -6.45
N LEU A 101 4.22 7.82 -6.49
CA LEU A 101 4.37 7.03 -7.71
C LEU A 101 3.15 6.12 -7.87
N CYS A 102 2.70 5.93 -9.09
CA CYS A 102 1.66 4.94 -9.38
C CYS A 102 1.91 4.23 -10.72
N GLY A 103 1.32 3.06 -10.86
CA GLY A 103 1.39 2.28 -12.09
C GLY A 103 0.71 0.92 -11.95
N LEU A 104 0.90 0.09 -12.96
CA LEU A 104 0.57 -1.32 -12.87
C LEU A 104 1.71 -2.07 -12.19
N GLY A 105 1.37 -3.05 -11.36
CA GLY A 105 2.35 -3.89 -10.66
C GLY A 105 3.01 -4.94 -11.55
N GLY A 106 3.83 -5.81 -10.93
CA GLY A 106 4.52 -6.88 -11.61
C GLY A 106 5.51 -6.38 -12.66
N ILE A 107 5.52 -7.02 -13.82
CA ILE A 107 6.46 -6.69 -14.91
C ILE A 107 6.36 -5.25 -15.40
N PHE A 108 5.22 -4.60 -15.27
CA PHE A 108 5.04 -3.21 -15.70
C PHE A 108 5.88 -2.24 -14.90
N VAL A 109 6.03 -2.46 -13.60
CA VAL A 109 6.90 -1.64 -12.75
C VAL A 109 8.33 -2.18 -12.71
N GLU A 110 8.52 -3.49 -12.63
CA GLU A 110 9.84 -4.10 -12.44
C GLU A 110 10.68 -4.08 -13.72
N VAL A 111 10.08 -4.38 -14.85
CA VAL A 111 10.79 -4.54 -16.13
C VAL A 111 10.56 -3.34 -17.04
N LEU A 112 9.31 -2.97 -17.25
CA LEU A 112 8.95 -1.91 -18.20
C LEU A 112 9.08 -0.51 -17.61
N LYS A 113 9.15 -0.40 -16.29
CA LYS A 113 9.26 0.88 -15.55
C LYS A 113 8.21 1.90 -15.97
N ASP A 114 6.99 1.42 -16.21
CA ASP A 114 5.84 2.24 -16.56
C ASP A 114 5.23 2.84 -15.29
N VAL A 115 5.79 3.95 -14.85
CA VAL A 115 5.45 4.62 -13.60
C VAL A 115 5.15 6.09 -13.88
N SER A 116 4.13 6.60 -13.23
CA SER A 116 3.77 8.01 -13.21
C SER A 116 4.04 8.61 -11.84
N SER A 117 4.45 9.86 -11.79
CA SER A 117 4.82 10.52 -10.53
C SER A 117 4.12 11.86 -10.34
N GLY A 118 3.93 12.25 -9.08
CA GLY A 118 3.42 13.56 -8.71
C GLY A 118 3.89 13.94 -7.31
N LEU A 119 3.88 15.24 -7.00
CA LEU A 119 4.29 15.74 -5.69
C LEU A 119 3.09 15.79 -4.74
N ALA A 120 3.26 15.24 -3.55
CA ALA A 120 2.26 15.34 -2.50
C ALA A 120 2.18 16.78 -1.93
N PRO A 121 0.99 17.26 -1.52
CA PRO A 121 -0.31 16.61 -1.61
C PRO A 121 -0.89 16.65 -3.04
N LEU A 122 -1.65 15.63 -3.40
CA LEU A 122 -2.24 15.50 -4.73
C LEU A 122 -3.76 15.75 -4.69
N SER A 123 -4.26 16.47 -5.68
CA SER A 123 -5.69 16.57 -5.97
C SER A 123 -6.17 15.33 -6.74
N TYR A 124 -7.49 15.14 -6.81
CA TYR A 124 -8.07 14.08 -7.66
C TYR A 124 -7.73 14.28 -9.13
N GLU A 125 -7.77 15.52 -9.61
CA GLU A 125 -7.41 15.87 -10.98
C GLU A 125 -5.97 15.47 -11.31
N GLU A 126 -5.04 15.78 -10.41
CA GLU A 126 -3.64 15.38 -10.55
C GLU A 126 -3.47 13.87 -10.51
N ALA A 127 -4.19 13.16 -9.64
CA ALA A 127 -4.17 11.70 -9.58
C ALA A 127 -4.68 11.06 -10.87
N TYR A 128 -5.78 11.56 -11.44
CA TYR A 128 -6.28 11.10 -12.73
C TYR A 128 -5.28 11.36 -13.85
N SER A 129 -4.64 12.52 -13.85
CA SER A 129 -3.60 12.84 -14.83
C SER A 129 -2.42 11.86 -14.75
N MET A 130 -2.00 11.50 -13.55
CA MET A 130 -0.96 10.48 -13.35
C MET A 130 -1.37 9.13 -13.93
N ILE A 131 -2.58 8.66 -13.64
CA ILE A 131 -3.11 7.39 -14.16
C ILE A 131 -3.17 7.40 -15.68
N HIS A 132 -3.71 8.47 -16.26
CA HIS A 132 -3.88 8.59 -17.72
C HIS A 132 -2.56 8.71 -18.48
N SER A 133 -1.48 9.12 -17.83
CA SER A 133 -0.17 9.23 -18.45
C SER A 133 0.61 7.91 -18.54
N LEU A 134 0.11 6.85 -17.90
CA LEU A 134 0.72 5.53 -17.97
C LEU A 134 0.65 4.99 -19.41
N ARG A 135 1.75 4.40 -19.89
CA ARG A 135 1.79 3.77 -21.20
C ARG A 135 0.81 2.61 -21.31
N ALA A 136 0.64 1.88 -20.23
CA ALA A 136 -0.30 0.77 -20.12
C ALA A 136 -1.72 1.18 -19.72
N TYR A 137 -2.10 2.44 -19.86
CA TYR A 137 -3.42 2.94 -19.47
C TYR A 137 -4.59 2.18 -20.09
N LYS A 138 -4.44 1.65 -21.28
CA LYS A 138 -5.47 0.82 -21.93
C LYS A 138 -5.84 -0.42 -21.12
N ILE A 139 -4.90 -0.98 -20.38
CA ILE A 139 -5.16 -2.11 -19.49
C ILE A 139 -6.04 -1.67 -18.31
N ILE A 140 -5.81 -0.47 -17.81
CA ILE A 140 -6.62 0.12 -16.73
C ILE A 140 -8.05 0.36 -17.19
N GLN A 141 -8.24 0.86 -18.41
CA GLN A 141 -9.57 1.03 -19.01
C GLN A 141 -10.31 -0.29 -19.21
N GLY A 142 -9.59 -1.37 -19.39
CA GLY A 142 -10.12 -2.66 -19.77
C GLY A 142 -9.93 -2.95 -21.24
N THR A 143 -9.82 -4.23 -21.56
CA THR A 143 -9.68 -4.76 -22.90
C THR A 143 -10.75 -5.78 -23.19
N ARG A 144 -10.82 -6.22 -24.45
CA ARG A 144 -11.77 -7.27 -24.86
C ARG A 144 -11.55 -8.54 -24.03
N GLY A 145 -12.56 -8.92 -23.24
CA GLY A 145 -12.51 -10.09 -22.36
C GLY A 145 -11.93 -9.84 -20.98
N GLN A 146 -11.43 -8.64 -20.68
CA GLN A 146 -10.96 -8.26 -19.33
C GLN A 146 -11.63 -6.97 -18.85
N LYS A 147 -12.21 -7.06 -17.65
CA LYS A 147 -12.79 -5.90 -16.98
C LYS A 147 -11.70 -4.89 -16.60
N GLY A 148 -11.98 -3.60 -16.80
CA GLY A 148 -11.11 -2.54 -16.39
C GLY A 148 -11.00 -2.38 -14.86
N VAL A 149 -10.02 -1.61 -14.45
CA VAL A 149 -9.81 -1.19 -13.07
C VAL A 149 -10.83 -0.11 -12.69
N ASN A 150 -11.22 -0.05 -11.43
CA ASN A 150 -11.96 1.09 -10.91
C ASN A 150 -11.02 2.29 -10.76
N GLU A 151 -10.98 3.15 -11.78
CA GLU A 151 -10.10 4.33 -11.80
C GLU A 151 -10.38 5.32 -10.68
N ASP A 152 -11.65 5.53 -10.33
CA ASP A 152 -12.03 6.46 -9.28
C ASP A 152 -11.49 5.99 -7.93
N LYS A 153 -11.54 4.69 -7.67
CA LYS A 153 -10.97 4.10 -6.46
C LYS A 153 -9.45 4.17 -6.45
N PHE A 154 -8.83 3.94 -7.60
CA PHE A 154 -7.37 4.07 -7.74
C PHE A 154 -6.91 5.51 -7.47
N ALA A 155 -7.58 6.49 -8.07
CA ALA A 155 -7.31 7.91 -7.82
C ALA A 155 -7.53 8.28 -6.35
N GLU A 156 -8.60 7.77 -5.73
CA GLU A 156 -8.88 7.98 -4.31
C GLU A 156 -7.73 7.47 -3.43
N ILE A 157 -7.21 6.29 -3.70
CA ILE A 157 -6.09 5.72 -2.95
C ILE A 157 -4.83 6.59 -3.09
N ILE A 158 -4.53 7.06 -4.30
CA ILE A 158 -3.40 7.96 -4.56
C ILE A 158 -3.55 9.25 -3.74
N VAL A 159 -4.72 9.87 -3.76
CA VAL A 159 -4.99 11.10 -3.01
C VAL A 159 -4.89 10.87 -1.51
N ARG A 160 -5.48 9.80 -1.00
CA ARG A 160 -5.45 9.47 0.42
C ARG A 160 -4.03 9.18 0.92
N LEU A 161 -3.23 8.47 0.13
CA LEU A 161 -1.81 8.25 0.45
C LEU A 161 -1.04 9.56 0.49
N SER A 162 -1.23 10.43 -0.48
CA SER A 162 -0.58 11.75 -0.51
C SER A 162 -0.97 12.62 0.71
N THR A 163 -2.22 12.52 1.15
CA THR A 163 -2.71 13.21 2.35
C THR A 163 -2.09 12.64 3.62
N LEU A 164 -2.01 11.31 3.72
CA LEU A 164 -1.30 10.65 4.82
C LEU A 164 0.13 11.19 4.96
N LEU A 165 0.87 11.26 3.87
CA LEU A 165 2.26 11.73 3.86
C LEU A 165 2.40 13.20 4.24
N ARG A 166 1.40 14.04 3.93
CA ARG A 166 1.37 15.43 4.38
C ARG A 166 1.39 15.55 5.90
N PHE A 167 0.70 14.65 6.60
CA PHE A 167 0.56 14.65 8.06
C PHE A 167 1.49 13.65 8.76
N ALA A 168 2.26 12.88 8.01
CA ALA A 168 3.25 11.94 8.49
C ALA A 168 4.57 12.13 7.73
N THR A 169 5.13 13.33 7.83
CA THR A 169 6.34 13.72 7.09
C THR A 169 7.59 12.94 7.45
N GLU A 170 7.57 12.24 8.58
CA GLU A 170 8.62 11.35 9.04
C GLU A 170 8.77 10.10 8.16
N ILE A 171 7.73 9.72 7.42
CA ILE A 171 7.78 8.57 6.51
C ILE A 171 8.69 8.90 5.33
N LYS A 172 9.74 8.12 5.14
CA LYS A 172 10.72 8.34 4.06
C LYS A 172 10.39 7.57 2.79
N GLU A 173 9.80 6.39 2.93
CA GLU A 173 9.48 5.51 1.82
C GLU A 173 8.31 4.57 2.18
N MET A 174 7.48 4.29 1.22
CA MET A 174 6.43 3.28 1.33
C MET A 174 5.95 2.80 -0.04
#